data_ecf463b1059dcd21b623c87b7154e173
#
_entry.id   ecf463b1059dcd21b623c87b7154e173
#
_cell.length_a   1.000
_cell.length_b   1.000
_cell.length_c   1.000
_cell.angle_alpha   90.00
_cell.angle_beta   90.00
_cell.angle_gamma   90.00
#
_symmetry.space_group_name_H-M   'P 1'
#
loop_
_entity.id
_entity.type
_entity.pdbx_description
1 polymer ?
#
loop_
_entity_poly.entity_id
_entity_poly.type
_entity_poly.pdbx_seq_one_letter_code
_entity_poly.pdbx_strand_id
1 'polypeptide(L)'
;ITSLEIKWPVVLGAGGYQVTFYNIDDPDNPVVIGEENEVVDKCTITRDITEDTKYKVAVRALGNQKYNNADAVAATEMTYNTLVRVRETIPTGTNLTEYFTANPIEPLAEGEEEIAYELVAGGVYEMDGNIDLGTTTLTIRGDKVNHAKLTMKRNASFINRGAGLKIKFIDFDFDADTYSASNSRGVVMFNSTEAGIVQQPYVFQSCTIKDLPVPLYYCNNGYALSSLSITDCLVSINTASTIFIAFNGQGWIKDLSFSNSTIYYTVPGSAYFVQMRGRTPSNFSGSGWSTSLRKMSNCTFYQIGTNNRFFNNVINSNSAVFFLEMQNTIFADCVVSSATGTEGVFRRIC
;
A
#
# COMPACT_ATOMS: atom_id res chain seq x y z
N ILE A 1 12.67 -9.09 -3.46
CA ILE A 1 14.07 -8.85 -3.92
C ILE A 1 14.53 -7.60 -3.20
N THR A 2 15.62 -7.69 -2.44
CA THR A 2 16.15 -6.58 -1.65
C THR A 2 17.46 -6.03 -2.23
N SER A 3 18.08 -6.75 -3.16
CA SER A 3 19.32 -6.36 -3.81
C SER A 3 19.37 -6.77 -5.28
N LEU A 4 20.07 -5.98 -6.09
CA LEU A 4 20.31 -6.19 -7.50
C LEU A 4 21.80 -6.35 -7.75
N GLU A 5 22.23 -7.47 -8.30
CA GLU A 5 23.57 -7.66 -8.81
C GLU A 5 23.63 -7.25 -10.29
N ILE A 6 24.49 -6.29 -10.62
CA ILE A 6 24.66 -5.73 -11.94
C ILE A 6 26.03 -6.19 -12.48
N LYS A 7 26.02 -6.81 -13.66
CA LYS A 7 27.22 -7.34 -14.32
C LYS A 7 27.36 -6.78 -15.72
N TRP A 8 28.60 -6.57 -16.15
CA TRP A 8 28.91 -6.16 -17.52
C TRP A 8 30.11 -6.93 -18.08
N PRO A 9 30.25 -6.98 -19.40
CA PRO A 9 31.41 -7.63 -20.04
C PRO A 9 32.71 -6.94 -19.73
N VAL A 10 33.78 -7.73 -19.61
CA VAL A 10 35.14 -7.20 -19.47
C VAL A 10 35.52 -6.47 -20.73
N VAL A 11 35.97 -5.22 -20.61
CA VAL A 11 36.60 -4.46 -21.69
C VAL A 11 38.10 -4.68 -21.62
N LEU A 12 38.66 -5.34 -22.64
CA LEU A 12 40.10 -5.64 -22.67
C LEU A 12 40.94 -4.35 -22.67
N GLY A 13 41.86 -4.27 -21.77
CA GLY A 13 42.74 -3.10 -21.61
C GLY A 13 42.14 -1.99 -20.76
N ALA A 14 40.92 -2.13 -20.22
CA ALA A 14 40.41 -1.16 -19.27
C ALA A 14 41.23 -1.10 -17.97
N GLY A 15 41.35 0.09 -17.40
CA GLY A 15 42.00 0.34 -16.11
C GLY A 15 41.02 0.24 -14.93
N GLY A 16 39.76 0.08 -15.21
CA GLY A 16 38.64 0.04 -14.26
C GLY A 16 37.35 0.48 -14.93
N TYR A 17 36.31 0.66 -14.13
CA TYR A 17 35.01 1.10 -14.60
C TYR A 17 34.49 2.19 -13.70
N GLN A 18 33.91 3.21 -14.28
CA GLN A 18 33.16 4.26 -13.61
C GLN A 18 31.66 3.90 -13.67
N VAL A 19 31.01 3.82 -12.53
CA VAL A 19 29.63 3.36 -12.43
C VAL A 19 28.81 4.37 -11.67
N THR A 20 27.64 4.70 -12.21
CA THR A 20 26.60 5.46 -11.48
C THR A 20 25.28 4.72 -11.54
N PHE A 21 24.62 4.61 -10.39
CA PHE A 21 23.34 3.94 -10.25
C PHE A 21 22.27 4.97 -9.85
N TYR A 22 21.16 4.98 -10.56
CA TYR A 22 20.11 5.99 -10.43
C TYR A 22 18.75 5.37 -10.09
N ASN A 23 17.96 6.06 -9.25
CA ASN A 23 16.52 6.00 -9.28
C ASN A 23 16.03 6.95 -10.40
N ILE A 24 15.19 6.43 -11.29
CA ILE A 24 14.60 7.16 -12.40
C ILE A 24 13.07 7.09 -12.37
N ASP A 25 12.46 7.03 -11.18
CA ASP A 25 11.01 7.16 -11.04
C ASP A 25 10.52 8.48 -11.66
N ASP A 26 11.27 9.55 -11.43
CA ASP A 26 11.17 10.81 -12.19
C ASP A 26 12.31 10.84 -13.23
N PRO A 27 12.00 10.62 -14.52
CA PRO A 27 13.04 10.58 -15.53
C PRO A 27 13.67 11.96 -15.82
N ASP A 28 12.97 13.04 -15.49
CA ASP A 28 13.47 14.41 -15.66
C ASP A 28 14.41 14.83 -14.51
N ASN A 29 14.30 14.17 -13.36
CA ASN A 29 15.08 14.43 -12.17
C ASN A 29 15.64 13.12 -11.57
N PRO A 30 16.55 12.42 -12.27
CA PRO A 30 17.14 11.17 -11.77
C PRO A 30 17.93 11.40 -10.48
N VAL A 31 17.76 10.52 -9.51
CA VAL A 31 18.43 10.59 -8.20
C VAL A 31 19.53 9.54 -8.14
N VAL A 32 20.77 9.95 -7.86
CA VAL A 32 21.91 9.03 -7.66
C VAL A 32 21.70 8.23 -6.38
N ILE A 33 21.88 6.91 -6.47
CA ILE A 33 21.89 6.00 -5.34
C ILE A 33 23.33 5.56 -5.07
N GLY A 34 23.84 5.93 -3.90
CA GLY A 34 25.23 5.71 -3.53
C GLY A 34 26.15 6.82 -4.03
N GLU A 35 27.31 6.46 -4.56
CA GLU A 35 28.33 7.39 -5.04
C GLU A 35 28.17 7.63 -6.55
N GLU A 36 28.18 8.89 -6.95
CA GLU A 36 28.21 9.24 -8.36
C GLU A 36 29.59 8.96 -8.94
N ASN A 37 29.64 8.32 -10.10
CA ASN A 37 30.90 7.99 -10.78
C ASN A 37 31.84 7.11 -9.93
N GLU A 38 31.30 6.20 -9.13
CA GLU A 38 32.06 5.25 -8.34
C GLU A 38 33.03 4.45 -9.24
N VAL A 39 34.29 4.39 -8.82
CA VAL A 39 35.32 3.65 -9.58
C VAL A 39 35.49 2.26 -9.02
N VAL A 40 35.30 1.25 -9.87
CA VAL A 40 35.44 -0.17 -9.51
C VAL A 40 36.40 -0.89 -10.44
N ASP A 41 37.11 -1.89 -9.92
CA ASP A 41 38.05 -2.74 -10.66
C ASP A 41 37.44 -4.05 -11.17
N LYS A 42 36.18 -4.32 -10.76
CA LYS A 42 35.46 -5.53 -11.10
C LYS A 42 34.31 -5.22 -12.08
N CYS A 43 33.92 -6.21 -12.85
CA CYS A 43 32.78 -6.10 -13.77
C CYS A 43 31.43 -6.43 -13.11
N THR A 44 31.29 -6.09 -11.83
CA THR A 44 30.06 -6.33 -11.06
C THR A 44 29.96 -5.35 -9.90
N ILE A 45 28.74 -4.92 -9.60
CA ILE A 45 28.36 -4.23 -8.36
C ILE A 45 27.06 -4.80 -7.82
N THR A 46 26.81 -4.62 -6.53
CA THR A 46 25.51 -4.93 -5.89
C THR A 46 24.93 -3.66 -5.32
N ARG A 47 23.62 -3.45 -5.51
CA ARG A 47 22.88 -2.31 -4.98
C ARG A 47 21.62 -2.79 -4.29
N ASP A 48 21.28 -2.16 -3.17
CA ASP A 48 19.98 -2.33 -2.54
C ASP A 48 18.91 -1.69 -3.41
N ILE A 49 17.80 -2.39 -3.56
CA ILE A 49 16.64 -1.94 -4.37
C ILE A 49 15.37 -2.06 -3.55
N THR A 50 14.40 -1.22 -3.89
CA THR A 50 13.07 -1.20 -3.29
C THR A 50 12.01 -1.61 -4.30
N GLU A 51 10.83 -2.00 -3.83
CA GLU A 51 9.68 -2.27 -4.69
C GLU A 51 9.21 -1.01 -5.43
N ASP A 52 8.48 -1.20 -6.52
CA ASP A 52 7.84 -0.15 -7.32
C ASP A 52 8.80 0.97 -7.77
N THR A 53 10.00 0.61 -8.12
CA THR A 53 11.05 1.59 -8.45
C THR A 53 11.70 1.29 -9.78
N LYS A 54 11.94 2.34 -10.55
CA LYS A 54 12.66 2.30 -11.83
C LYS A 54 14.11 2.70 -11.60
N TYR A 55 15.03 1.93 -12.14
CA TYR A 55 16.46 2.12 -12.00
C TYR A 55 17.16 2.27 -13.34
N LYS A 56 18.28 3.00 -13.33
CA LYS A 56 19.22 3.08 -14.43
C LYS A 56 20.63 2.89 -13.88
N VAL A 57 21.44 2.12 -14.58
CA VAL A 57 22.88 2.03 -14.35
C VAL A 57 23.61 2.57 -15.57
N ALA A 58 24.62 3.38 -15.35
CA ALA A 58 25.55 3.86 -16.36
C ALA A 58 26.96 3.34 -16.04
N VAL A 59 27.56 2.63 -16.99
CA VAL A 59 28.91 2.04 -16.84
C VAL A 59 29.83 2.56 -17.94
N ARG A 60 30.95 3.13 -17.57
CA ARG A 60 31.96 3.67 -18.47
C ARG A 60 33.29 3.01 -18.22
N ALA A 61 33.92 2.42 -19.23
CA ALA A 61 35.28 1.87 -19.12
C ALA A 61 36.31 3.01 -19.03
N LEU A 62 37.23 2.88 -18.09
CA LEU A 62 38.32 3.82 -17.87
C LEU A 62 39.57 3.38 -18.63
N GLY A 63 40.36 4.35 -19.11
CA GLY A 63 41.61 4.12 -19.75
C GLY A 63 42.67 3.51 -18.80
N ASN A 64 43.71 2.95 -19.39
CA ASN A 64 44.81 2.33 -18.67
C ASN A 64 46.14 2.85 -19.20
N GLN A 65 46.87 3.52 -18.37
CA GLN A 65 48.17 4.07 -18.74
C GLN A 65 49.17 3.01 -19.25
N LYS A 66 49.07 1.77 -18.74
CA LYS A 66 49.92 0.67 -19.20
C LYS A 66 49.72 0.34 -20.68
N TYR A 67 48.51 0.56 -21.20
CA TYR A 67 48.15 0.26 -22.58
C TYR A 67 48.00 1.52 -23.43
N ASN A 68 48.27 2.70 -22.84
CA ASN A 68 48.18 4.00 -23.48
C ASN A 68 46.81 4.21 -24.20
N ASN A 69 45.75 3.78 -23.56
CA ASN A 69 44.38 3.97 -24.03
C ASN A 69 43.63 5.01 -23.18
N ALA A 70 42.65 5.66 -23.76
CA ALA A 70 41.82 6.65 -23.10
C ALA A 70 40.56 6.01 -22.52
N ASP A 71 39.88 6.77 -21.66
CA ASP A 71 38.52 6.43 -21.19
C ASP A 71 37.57 6.30 -22.38
N ALA A 72 36.57 5.44 -22.23
CA ALA A 72 35.46 5.38 -23.16
C ALA A 72 34.74 6.75 -23.25
N VAL A 73 34.37 7.14 -24.46
CA VAL A 73 33.76 8.46 -24.73
C VAL A 73 32.39 8.60 -24.01
N ALA A 74 31.62 7.51 -23.92
CA ALA A 74 30.31 7.49 -23.30
C ALA A 74 30.14 6.28 -22.39
N ALA A 75 29.28 6.39 -21.42
CA ALA A 75 28.80 5.27 -20.63
C ALA A 75 27.80 4.43 -21.43
N THR A 76 27.78 3.14 -21.16
CA THR A 76 26.68 2.25 -21.55
C THR A 76 25.63 2.28 -20.47
N GLU A 77 24.37 2.48 -20.86
CA GLU A 77 23.25 2.55 -19.93
C GLU A 77 22.33 1.34 -20.07
N MET A 78 21.78 0.91 -18.92
CA MET A 78 20.75 -0.14 -18.84
C MET A 78 19.73 0.26 -17.79
N THR A 79 18.46 -0.07 -18.05
CA THR A 79 17.36 0.15 -17.11
C THR A 79 16.86 -1.16 -16.53
N TYR A 80 16.37 -1.09 -15.31
CA TYR A 80 15.72 -2.18 -14.59
C TYR A 80 14.56 -1.61 -13.77
N ASN A 81 13.53 -2.40 -13.51
CA ASN A 81 12.47 -1.99 -12.59
C ASN A 81 11.96 -3.16 -11.75
N THR A 82 11.38 -2.82 -10.61
CA THR A 82 10.76 -3.75 -9.66
C THR A 82 9.23 -3.66 -9.67
N LEU A 83 8.66 -3.07 -10.71
CA LEU A 83 7.22 -2.90 -10.84
C LEU A 83 6.54 -4.25 -11.10
N VAL A 84 5.37 -4.44 -10.49
CA VAL A 84 4.49 -5.56 -10.84
C VAL A 84 4.12 -5.44 -12.32
N ARG A 85 4.09 -6.57 -13.02
CA ARG A 85 3.77 -6.63 -14.45
C ARG A 85 2.41 -5.99 -14.74
N VAL A 86 2.41 -5.03 -15.65
CA VAL A 86 1.21 -4.35 -16.11
C VAL A 86 0.45 -5.26 -17.07
N ARG A 87 -0.81 -5.56 -16.74
CA ARG A 87 -1.73 -6.21 -17.66
C ARG A 87 -2.27 -5.22 -18.68
N GLU A 88 -2.69 -4.06 -18.18
CA GLU A 88 -3.24 -3.02 -19.03
C GLU A 88 -3.06 -1.64 -18.40
N THR A 89 -2.87 -0.62 -19.25
CA THR A 89 -2.88 0.78 -18.86
C THR A 89 -4.23 1.38 -19.25
N ILE A 90 -5.00 1.84 -18.26
CA ILE A 90 -6.34 2.38 -18.44
C ILE A 90 -6.24 3.85 -18.85
N PRO A 91 -6.86 4.27 -19.98
CA PRO A 91 -6.81 5.66 -20.43
C PRO A 91 -7.43 6.63 -19.44
N THR A 92 -6.90 7.87 -19.40
CA THR A 92 -7.49 8.97 -18.61
C THR A 92 -8.91 9.32 -19.10
N GLY A 93 -9.76 9.81 -18.20
CA GLY A 93 -11.18 10.11 -18.47
C GLY A 93 -12.10 8.90 -18.43
N THR A 94 -11.57 7.72 -18.07
CA THR A 94 -12.35 6.49 -17.99
C THR A 94 -13.17 6.42 -16.71
N ASN A 95 -14.43 5.99 -16.80
CA ASN A 95 -15.20 5.50 -15.65
C ASN A 95 -14.77 4.06 -15.36
N LEU A 96 -14.09 3.84 -14.24
CA LEU A 96 -13.55 2.52 -13.88
C LEU A 96 -14.63 1.47 -13.68
N THR A 97 -15.85 1.86 -13.24
CA THR A 97 -16.98 0.92 -13.09
C THR A 97 -17.38 0.37 -14.46
N GLU A 98 -17.57 1.25 -15.46
CA GLU A 98 -17.90 0.84 -16.82
C GLU A 98 -16.78 0.02 -17.45
N TYR A 99 -15.53 0.46 -17.27
CA TYR A 99 -14.36 -0.22 -17.79
C TYR A 99 -14.27 -1.68 -17.30
N PHE A 100 -14.31 -1.93 -15.99
CA PHE A 100 -14.22 -3.29 -15.43
C PHE A 100 -15.50 -4.11 -15.64
N THR A 101 -16.64 -3.46 -15.91
CA THR A 101 -17.85 -4.17 -16.34
C THR A 101 -17.69 -4.72 -17.76
N ALA A 102 -17.10 -3.92 -18.67
CA ALA A 102 -16.84 -4.31 -20.04
C ALA A 102 -15.62 -5.25 -20.19
N ASN A 103 -14.65 -5.11 -19.28
CA ASN A 103 -13.40 -5.87 -19.24
C ASN A 103 -13.23 -6.55 -17.87
N PRO A 104 -13.94 -7.65 -17.62
CA PRO A 104 -13.84 -8.37 -16.35
C PRO A 104 -12.41 -8.78 -16.03
N ILE A 105 -12.08 -8.79 -14.74
CA ILE A 105 -10.74 -9.19 -14.28
C ILE A 105 -10.57 -10.69 -14.49
N GLU A 106 -9.74 -11.05 -15.43
CA GLU A 106 -9.41 -12.42 -15.73
C GLU A 106 -8.54 -13.05 -14.62
N PRO A 107 -8.68 -14.35 -14.37
CA PRO A 107 -7.80 -15.07 -13.45
C PRO A 107 -6.32 -14.91 -13.82
N LEU A 108 -5.45 -15.14 -12.84
CA LEU A 108 -3.99 -15.15 -13.06
C LEU A 108 -3.63 -16.30 -14.03
N ALA A 109 -2.69 -16.02 -14.93
CA ALA A 109 -2.09 -17.07 -15.74
C ALA A 109 -1.17 -17.98 -14.90
N GLU A 110 -0.85 -19.16 -15.41
CA GLU A 110 0.08 -20.06 -14.73
C GLU A 110 1.44 -19.40 -14.49
N GLY A 111 1.89 -19.41 -13.24
CA GLY A 111 3.15 -18.78 -12.81
C GLY A 111 3.07 -17.29 -12.53
N GLU A 112 1.90 -16.66 -12.68
CA GLU A 112 1.67 -15.29 -12.25
C GLU A 112 1.22 -15.27 -10.78
N GLU A 113 1.88 -14.45 -9.95
CA GLU A 113 1.48 -14.27 -8.55
C GLU A 113 0.56 -13.05 -8.38
N GLU A 114 0.72 -12.05 -9.23
CA GLU A 114 0.02 -10.77 -9.19
C GLU A 114 0.03 -10.10 -10.56
N ILE A 115 -1.00 -9.29 -10.83
CA ILE A 115 -1.08 -8.42 -12.00
C ILE A 115 -1.33 -6.98 -11.59
N ALA A 116 -0.96 -6.03 -12.45
CA ALA A 116 -1.25 -4.61 -12.25
C ALA A 116 -2.12 -4.03 -13.38
N TYR A 117 -3.09 -3.21 -12.98
CA TYR A 117 -3.73 -2.23 -13.84
C TYR A 117 -3.13 -0.86 -13.54
N GLU A 118 -2.64 -0.19 -14.59
CA GLU A 118 -1.96 1.08 -14.45
C GLU A 118 -2.86 2.22 -14.92
N LEU A 119 -2.94 3.27 -14.12
CA LEU A 119 -3.60 4.52 -14.46
C LEU A 119 -2.56 5.50 -14.99
N VAL A 120 -2.90 6.24 -16.04
CA VAL A 120 -1.99 7.20 -16.68
C VAL A 120 -1.54 8.27 -15.67
N ALA A 121 -0.29 8.69 -15.76
CA ALA A 121 0.28 9.74 -14.92
C ALA A 121 -0.56 11.03 -14.95
N GLY A 122 -1.00 11.49 -13.77
CA GLY A 122 -1.90 12.65 -13.62
C GLY A 122 -3.28 12.47 -14.22
N GLY A 123 -3.63 11.26 -14.65
CA GLY A 123 -4.93 10.93 -15.24
C GLY A 123 -6.08 11.14 -14.25
N VAL A 124 -7.25 11.46 -14.80
CA VAL A 124 -8.48 11.67 -14.00
C VAL A 124 -9.46 10.56 -14.32
N TYR A 125 -10.01 9.96 -13.28
CA TYR A 125 -10.90 8.80 -13.34
C TYR A 125 -12.12 9.00 -12.45
N GLU A 126 -13.17 8.28 -12.76
CA GLU A 126 -14.38 8.22 -11.95
C GLU A 126 -14.73 6.77 -11.65
N MET A 127 -15.42 6.57 -10.54
CA MET A 127 -15.98 5.29 -10.14
C MET A 127 -17.35 5.54 -9.52
N ASP A 128 -18.42 5.03 -10.13
CA ASP A 128 -19.80 5.33 -9.73
C ASP A 128 -20.62 4.09 -9.35
N GLY A 129 -19.95 2.95 -9.21
CA GLY A 129 -20.54 1.68 -8.80
C GLY A 129 -19.48 0.75 -8.23
N ASN A 130 -19.88 -0.47 -7.90
CA ASN A 130 -18.97 -1.47 -7.37
C ASN A 130 -18.16 -2.10 -8.50
N ILE A 131 -16.86 -2.29 -8.24
CA ILE A 131 -15.97 -3.10 -9.08
C ILE A 131 -15.72 -4.42 -8.35
N ASP A 132 -16.12 -5.54 -8.95
CA ASP A 132 -15.87 -6.87 -8.41
C ASP A 132 -14.46 -7.31 -8.84
N LEU A 133 -13.55 -7.36 -7.88
CA LEU A 133 -12.16 -7.77 -8.09
C LEU A 133 -12.01 -9.31 -8.11
N GLY A 134 -13.09 -10.04 -7.85
CA GLY A 134 -13.06 -11.51 -7.82
C GLY A 134 -12.09 -12.06 -6.78
N THR A 135 -11.38 -13.12 -7.16
CA THR A 135 -10.38 -13.83 -6.36
C THR A 135 -8.95 -13.64 -6.91
N THR A 136 -8.74 -12.68 -7.78
CA THR A 136 -7.44 -12.39 -8.39
C THR A 136 -6.65 -11.40 -7.54
N THR A 137 -5.42 -11.75 -7.20
CA THR A 137 -4.49 -10.83 -6.54
C THR A 137 -4.02 -9.79 -7.53
N LEU A 138 -4.24 -8.51 -7.21
CA LEU A 138 -3.93 -7.43 -8.14
C LEU A 138 -3.44 -6.14 -7.47
N THR A 139 -2.74 -5.36 -8.26
CA THR A 139 -2.39 -3.98 -7.98
C THR A 139 -3.16 -3.05 -8.91
N ILE A 140 -3.75 -1.98 -8.37
CA ILE A 140 -4.23 -0.81 -9.11
C ILE A 140 -3.32 0.35 -8.74
N ARG A 141 -2.61 0.92 -9.70
CA ARG A 141 -1.65 1.98 -9.41
C ARG A 141 -1.70 3.13 -10.39
N GLY A 142 -1.45 4.34 -9.89
CA GLY A 142 -1.08 5.50 -10.69
C GLY A 142 0.43 5.57 -10.92
N ASP A 143 0.89 6.74 -11.33
CA ASP A 143 2.30 7.09 -11.43
C ASP A 143 2.81 7.61 -10.08
N LYS A 144 4.04 7.26 -9.71
CA LYS A 144 4.62 7.56 -8.40
C LYS A 144 4.91 9.05 -8.17
N VAL A 145 5.14 9.79 -9.25
CA VAL A 145 5.49 11.22 -9.22
C VAL A 145 4.26 12.08 -9.47
N ASN A 146 3.39 11.66 -10.40
CA ASN A 146 2.19 12.37 -10.78
C ASN A 146 0.97 11.45 -10.61
N HIS A 147 0.43 11.42 -9.41
CA HIS A 147 -0.65 10.51 -9.02
C HIS A 147 -1.87 10.64 -9.93
N ALA A 148 -2.51 9.53 -10.20
CA ALA A 148 -3.83 9.51 -10.80
C ALA A 148 -4.89 10.01 -9.79
N LYS A 149 -5.93 10.70 -10.27
CA LYS A 149 -7.04 11.18 -9.44
C LYS A 149 -8.27 10.32 -9.68
N LEU A 150 -8.86 9.80 -8.61
CA LEU A 150 -10.06 8.98 -8.67
C LEU A 150 -11.19 9.60 -7.84
N THR A 151 -12.26 10.02 -8.53
CA THR A 151 -13.48 10.51 -7.88
C THR A 151 -14.45 9.36 -7.65
N MET A 152 -14.74 9.09 -6.39
CA MET A 152 -15.73 8.11 -5.96
C MET A 152 -17.12 8.74 -5.93
N LYS A 153 -18.10 8.12 -6.59
CA LYS A 153 -19.48 8.60 -6.70
C LYS A 153 -20.47 7.52 -6.27
N ARG A 154 -21.68 7.90 -5.92
CA ARG A 154 -22.79 6.99 -5.60
C ARG A 154 -22.41 5.93 -4.55
N ASN A 155 -22.41 4.68 -4.94
CA ASN A 155 -22.10 3.53 -4.10
C ASN A 155 -20.77 2.85 -4.48
N ALA A 156 -19.84 3.60 -5.04
CA ALA A 156 -18.55 3.08 -5.48
C ALA A 156 -17.79 2.37 -4.35
N SER A 157 -17.33 1.17 -4.64
CA SER A 157 -16.50 0.34 -3.74
C SER A 157 -15.77 -0.71 -4.55
N PHE A 158 -14.55 -1.03 -4.15
CA PHE A 158 -13.85 -2.23 -4.63
C PHE A 158 -14.35 -3.44 -3.84
N ILE A 159 -14.93 -4.42 -4.51
CA ILE A 159 -15.42 -5.65 -3.89
C ILE A 159 -14.34 -6.72 -4.01
N ASN A 160 -13.84 -7.20 -2.87
CA ASN A 160 -12.85 -8.27 -2.83
C ASN A 160 -13.46 -9.56 -2.31
N ARG A 161 -13.09 -10.69 -2.93
CA ARG A 161 -13.59 -12.02 -2.61
C ARG A 161 -12.51 -12.96 -2.06
N GLY A 162 -11.51 -12.41 -1.40
CA GLY A 162 -10.48 -13.20 -0.72
C GLY A 162 -9.14 -13.28 -1.46
N ALA A 163 -8.84 -12.30 -2.31
CA ALA A 163 -7.51 -12.11 -2.91
C ALA A 163 -6.80 -10.89 -2.34
N GLY A 164 -5.51 -10.77 -2.51
CA GLY A 164 -4.73 -9.59 -2.16
C GLY A 164 -5.06 -8.41 -3.07
N LEU A 165 -4.94 -7.21 -2.52
CA LEU A 165 -5.17 -5.95 -3.25
C LEU A 165 -4.18 -4.89 -2.80
N LYS A 166 -3.46 -4.33 -3.78
CA LYS A 166 -2.61 -3.16 -3.56
C LYS A 166 -3.14 -1.98 -4.36
N ILE A 167 -3.36 -0.86 -3.68
CA ILE A 167 -3.76 0.42 -4.28
C ILE A 167 -2.64 1.41 -4.02
N LYS A 168 -2.04 1.96 -5.09
CA LYS A 168 -0.82 2.75 -4.98
C LYS A 168 -0.87 4.00 -5.86
N PHE A 169 -0.35 5.12 -5.34
CA PHE A 169 -0.15 6.35 -6.11
C PHE A 169 -1.45 6.90 -6.72
N ILE A 170 -2.53 6.89 -5.94
CA ILE A 170 -3.86 7.35 -6.35
C ILE A 170 -4.38 8.34 -5.31
N ASP A 171 -4.84 9.50 -5.79
CA ASP A 171 -5.51 10.49 -4.98
C ASP A 171 -7.03 10.28 -5.08
N PHE A 172 -7.66 9.98 -3.95
CA PHE A 172 -9.10 9.74 -3.84
C PHE A 172 -9.83 11.01 -3.42
N ASP A 173 -10.92 11.29 -4.11
CA ASP A 173 -11.91 12.28 -3.73
C ASP A 173 -13.30 11.65 -3.71
N PHE A 174 -14.22 12.18 -2.91
CA PHE A 174 -15.59 11.68 -2.79
C PHE A 174 -16.55 12.78 -3.20
N ASP A 175 -17.37 12.51 -4.21
CA ASP A 175 -18.38 13.45 -4.67
C ASP A 175 -19.45 13.65 -3.59
N ALA A 176 -19.43 14.79 -2.92
CA ALA A 176 -20.29 15.09 -1.78
C ALA A 176 -21.79 15.08 -2.12
N ASP A 177 -22.13 15.34 -3.38
CA ASP A 177 -23.53 15.41 -3.83
C ASP A 177 -24.11 14.04 -4.16
N THR A 178 -23.26 13.10 -4.56
CA THR A 178 -23.73 11.81 -5.06
C THR A 178 -23.24 10.61 -4.26
N TYR A 179 -22.08 10.70 -3.57
CA TYR A 179 -21.54 9.56 -2.83
C TYR A 179 -22.42 9.21 -1.62
N SER A 180 -22.89 7.98 -1.59
CA SER A 180 -23.74 7.48 -0.51
C SER A 180 -22.92 6.99 0.67
N ALA A 181 -22.77 7.82 1.70
CA ALA A 181 -22.13 7.43 2.95
C ALA A 181 -22.98 6.40 3.71
N SER A 182 -22.36 5.32 4.18
CA SER A 182 -23.01 4.28 4.98
C SER A 182 -22.01 3.58 5.87
N ASN A 183 -22.37 3.35 7.15
CA ASN A 183 -21.53 2.59 8.08
C ASN A 183 -21.37 1.09 7.72
N SER A 184 -22.12 0.63 6.72
CA SER A 184 -22.05 -0.75 6.21
C SER A 184 -21.36 -0.82 4.85
N ARG A 185 -20.51 0.15 4.55
CA ARG A 185 -19.77 0.27 3.29
C ARG A 185 -18.32 0.65 3.56
N GLY A 186 -17.44 0.38 2.63
CA GLY A 186 -16.05 0.81 2.63
C GLY A 186 -15.54 1.10 1.22
N VAL A 187 -14.40 1.74 1.11
CA VAL A 187 -13.69 1.87 -0.18
C VAL A 187 -13.33 0.48 -0.70
N VAL A 188 -12.85 -0.39 0.19
CA VAL A 188 -12.68 -1.82 -0.07
C VAL A 188 -13.65 -2.61 0.79
N MET A 189 -14.46 -3.42 0.16
CA MET A 189 -15.44 -4.29 0.82
C MET A 189 -15.10 -5.75 0.61
N PHE A 190 -15.09 -6.50 1.71
CA PHE A 190 -15.02 -7.95 1.65
C PHE A 190 -16.45 -8.49 1.59
N ASN A 191 -16.87 -8.89 0.40
CA ASN A 191 -18.23 -9.29 0.13
C ASN A 191 -18.30 -10.74 -0.37
N SER A 192 -18.23 -11.68 0.56
CA SER A 192 -18.51 -13.08 0.31
C SER A 192 -19.36 -13.62 1.45
N THR A 193 -20.19 -14.60 1.17
CA THR A 193 -20.93 -15.38 2.18
C THR A 193 -20.02 -16.36 2.91
N GLU A 194 -18.83 -16.62 2.38
CA GLU A 194 -17.88 -17.59 2.92
C GLU A 194 -16.75 -16.88 3.68
N ALA A 195 -16.36 -17.47 4.80
CA ALA A 195 -15.15 -17.08 5.51
C ALA A 195 -13.91 -17.49 4.72
N GLY A 196 -12.86 -16.70 4.79
CA GLY A 196 -11.63 -16.98 4.05
C GLY A 196 -10.36 -16.54 4.78
N ILE A 197 -9.25 -17.21 4.45
CA ILE A 197 -7.91 -16.83 4.90
C ILE A 197 -7.19 -16.28 3.67
N VAL A 198 -6.75 -15.03 3.74
CA VAL A 198 -6.04 -14.36 2.65
C VAL A 198 -4.58 -14.20 3.04
N GLN A 199 -3.70 -14.86 2.31
CA GLN A 199 -2.26 -14.82 2.54
C GLN A 199 -1.59 -13.61 1.87
N GLN A 200 -2.10 -13.16 0.74
CA GLN A 200 -1.60 -12.02 0.00
C GLN A 200 -1.92 -10.71 0.73
N PRO A 201 -1.04 -9.71 0.61
CA PRO A 201 -1.19 -8.46 1.35
C PRO A 201 -2.30 -7.57 0.81
N TYR A 202 -2.84 -6.74 1.72
CA TYR A 202 -3.64 -5.56 1.38
C TYR A 202 -2.81 -4.31 1.67
N VAL A 203 -2.70 -3.43 0.69
CA VAL A 203 -1.84 -2.25 0.77
C VAL A 203 -2.56 -1.02 0.22
N PHE A 204 -2.54 0.09 0.98
CA PHE A 204 -2.64 1.44 0.44
C PHE A 204 -1.27 2.09 0.59
N GLN A 205 -0.70 2.56 -0.51
CA GLN A 205 0.63 3.15 -0.52
C GLN A 205 0.65 4.46 -1.31
N SER A 206 1.24 5.50 -0.70
CA SER A 206 1.41 6.81 -1.33
C SER A 206 0.10 7.33 -1.94
N CYS A 207 -0.97 7.27 -1.14
CA CYS A 207 -2.30 7.73 -1.54
C CYS A 207 -2.71 8.94 -0.71
N THR A 208 -3.33 9.93 -1.36
CA THR A 208 -4.10 10.97 -0.68
C THR A 208 -5.57 10.57 -0.69
N ILE A 209 -6.20 10.47 0.48
CA ILE A 209 -7.62 10.15 0.61
C ILE A 209 -8.30 11.31 1.32
N LYS A 210 -9.02 12.12 0.53
CA LYS A 210 -9.61 13.35 1.02
C LYS A 210 -11.06 13.15 1.42
N ASP A 211 -11.39 13.62 2.64
CA ASP A 211 -12.75 13.68 3.17
C ASP A 211 -13.50 12.34 3.13
N LEU A 212 -12.79 11.28 3.53
CA LEU A 212 -13.28 9.90 3.58
C LEU A 212 -14.58 9.81 4.41
N PRO A 213 -15.75 9.50 3.81
CA PRO A 213 -17.02 9.47 4.50
C PRO A 213 -17.42 8.10 5.01
N VAL A 214 -16.68 7.05 4.66
CA VAL A 214 -16.95 5.64 4.97
C VAL A 214 -15.67 4.95 5.47
N PRO A 215 -15.72 3.75 6.03
CA PRO A 215 -14.52 2.95 6.29
C PRO A 215 -13.64 2.80 5.06
N LEU A 216 -12.32 2.86 5.23
CA LEU A 216 -11.40 2.49 4.16
C LEU A 216 -11.54 1.01 3.82
N TYR A 217 -11.63 0.17 4.85
CA TYR A 217 -11.91 -1.26 4.73
C TYR A 217 -13.14 -1.65 5.53
N TYR A 218 -14.07 -2.33 4.90
CA TYR A 218 -15.27 -2.86 5.53
C TYR A 218 -15.40 -4.37 5.34
N CYS A 219 -15.58 -5.09 6.43
CA CYS A 219 -15.80 -6.53 6.43
C CYS A 219 -16.89 -6.90 7.43
N ASN A 220 -17.94 -7.57 6.96
CA ASN A 220 -19.00 -8.13 7.80
C ASN A 220 -18.96 -9.66 7.88
N ASN A 221 -18.04 -10.29 7.18
CA ASN A 221 -17.87 -11.73 7.07
C ASN A 221 -16.57 -12.20 7.73
N GLY A 222 -16.40 -13.51 7.83
CA GLY A 222 -15.30 -14.14 8.53
C GLY A 222 -13.98 -14.19 7.73
N TYR A 223 -13.42 -13.05 7.34
CA TYR A 223 -12.12 -13.00 6.68
C TYR A 223 -10.97 -12.83 7.67
N ALA A 224 -9.94 -13.67 7.53
CA ALA A 224 -8.64 -13.49 8.19
C ALA A 224 -7.60 -13.05 7.16
N LEU A 225 -7.01 -11.87 7.38
CA LEU A 225 -5.98 -11.32 6.51
C LEU A 225 -4.60 -11.54 7.13
N SER A 226 -3.64 -11.98 6.33
CA SER A 226 -2.25 -12.10 6.76
C SER A 226 -1.66 -10.72 7.06
N SER A 227 -1.89 -9.75 6.19
CA SER A 227 -1.41 -8.39 6.40
C SER A 227 -2.30 -7.33 5.75
N LEU A 228 -2.35 -6.16 6.40
CA LEU A 228 -2.93 -4.94 5.89
C LEU A 228 -2.01 -3.79 6.25
N SER A 229 -1.59 -3.01 5.27
CA SER A 229 -0.69 -1.88 5.46
C SER A 229 -1.20 -0.59 4.83
N ILE A 230 -0.92 0.53 5.51
CA ILE A 230 -1.16 1.90 5.06
C ILE A 230 0.16 2.63 5.19
N THR A 231 0.75 2.98 4.06
CA THR A 231 2.11 3.48 3.98
C THR A 231 2.17 4.75 3.13
N ASP A 232 2.88 5.76 3.60
CA ASP A 232 3.08 7.04 2.89
C ASP A 232 1.74 7.72 2.50
N CYS A 233 0.69 7.58 3.32
CA CYS A 233 -0.63 8.08 3.01
C CYS A 233 -0.99 9.34 3.81
N LEU A 234 -1.77 10.22 3.15
CA LEU A 234 -2.45 11.35 3.79
C LEU A 234 -3.96 11.11 3.74
N VAL A 235 -4.59 10.97 4.89
CA VAL A 235 -6.03 10.64 4.97
C VAL A 235 -6.77 11.63 5.84
N SER A 236 -7.79 12.30 5.29
CA SER A 236 -8.78 13.04 6.07
C SER A 236 -10.10 12.29 6.12
N ILE A 237 -10.75 12.30 7.29
CA ILE A 237 -12.05 11.64 7.54
C ILE A 237 -13.03 12.72 7.96
N ASN A 238 -14.12 12.89 7.20
CA ASN A 238 -15.06 13.99 7.41
C ASN A 238 -16.29 13.63 8.26
N THR A 239 -16.40 12.40 8.73
CA THR A 239 -17.56 11.92 9.49
C THR A 239 -17.12 11.35 10.84
N ALA A 240 -17.57 11.95 11.94
CA ALA A 240 -17.20 11.58 13.31
C ALA A 240 -17.47 10.10 13.66
N SER A 241 -18.50 9.49 13.08
CA SER A 241 -18.89 8.11 13.33
C SER A 241 -18.21 7.07 12.44
N THR A 242 -17.37 7.49 11.52
CA THR A 242 -16.65 6.58 10.61
C THR A 242 -15.59 5.78 11.37
N ILE A 243 -15.65 4.46 11.27
CA ILE A 243 -14.61 3.54 11.72
C ILE A 243 -13.66 3.33 10.54
N PHE A 244 -12.39 3.69 10.70
CA PHE A 244 -11.44 3.66 9.56
C PHE A 244 -11.23 2.25 9.00
N ILE A 245 -11.04 1.25 9.88
CA ILE A 245 -10.99 -0.16 9.51
C ILE A 245 -12.09 -0.88 10.28
N ALA A 246 -13.18 -1.25 9.60
CA ALA A 246 -14.40 -1.77 10.20
C ALA A 246 -14.62 -3.25 9.88
N PHE A 247 -14.00 -4.13 10.65
CA PHE A 247 -14.26 -5.57 10.62
C PHE A 247 -15.38 -5.90 11.62
N ASN A 248 -16.62 -5.60 11.24
CA ASN A 248 -17.78 -5.61 12.15
C ASN A 248 -18.31 -7.01 12.49
N GLY A 249 -18.08 -7.99 11.64
CA GLY A 249 -18.61 -9.35 11.82
C GLY A 249 -17.61 -10.28 12.48
N GLN A 250 -16.77 -10.91 11.69
CA GLN A 250 -15.88 -11.99 12.13
C GLN A 250 -14.46 -11.83 11.55
N GLY A 251 -14.09 -10.61 11.17
CA GLY A 251 -12.83 -10.33 10.51
C GLY A 251 -11.65 -10.20 11.48
N TRP A 252 -10.49 -10.58 10.99
CA TRP A 252 -9.23 -10.60 11.71
C TRP A 252 -8.09 -10.16 10.82
N ILE A 253 -7.14 -9.41 11.38
CA ILE A 253 -5.91 -9.03 10.69
C ILE A 253 -4.74 -9.49 11.56
N LYS A 254 -3.86 -10.33 11.01
CA LYS A 254 -2.67 -10.82 11.70
C LYS A 254 -1.67 -9.68 11.87
N ASP A 255 -1.26 -9.03 10.77
CA ASP A 255 -0.28 -7.95 10.78
C ASP A 255 -0.92 -6.67 10.21
N LEU A 256 -1.21 -5.71 11.09
CA LEU A 256 -1.73 -4.39 10.72
C LEU A 256 -0.63 -3.34 10.90
N SER A 257 -0.28 -2.63 9.85
CA SER A 257 0.76 -1.61 9.90
C SER A 257 0.32 -0.26 9.34
N PHE A 258 0.78 0.79 10.01
CA PHE A 258 0.75 2.17 9.56
C PHE A 258 2.18 2.69 9.54
N SER A 259 2.62 3.27 8.44
CA SER A 259 3.95 3.85 8.33
C SER A 259 3.96 5.14 7.51
N ASN A 260 4.78 6.11 7.94
CA ASN A 260 4.98 7.39 7.27
C ASN A 260 3.66 8.09 6.88
N SER A 261 2.61 7.94 7.68
CA SER A 261 1.27 8.36 7.30
C SER A 261 0.69 9.36 8.29
N THR A 262 -0.11 10.28 7.75
CA THR A 262 -0.93 11.20 8.54
C THR A 262 -2.40 10.88 8.33
N ILE A 263 -3.10 10.56 9.41
CA ILE A 263 -4.53 10.22 9.38
C ILE A 263 -5.25 11.07 10.43
N TYR A 264 -6.25 11.81 9.98
CA TYR A 264 -6.95 12.73 10.86
C TYR A 264 -8.45 12.83 10.54
N TYR A 265 -9.22 13.17 11.58
CA TYR A 265 -10.61 13.56 11.41
C TYR A 265 -10.69 15.08 11.28
N THR A 266 -11.50 15.57 10.34
CA THR A 266 -11.78 17.00 10.17
C THR A 266 -12.80 17.50 11.19
N VAL A 267 -13.51 16.58 11.84
CA VAL A 267 -14.38 16.78 13.00
C VAL A 267 -14.01 15.77 14.08
N PRO A 268 -14.13 16.05 15.39
CA PRO A 268 -13.72 15.10 16.42
C PRO A 268 -14.35 13.72 16.25
N GLY A 269 -13.52 12.70 15.98
CA GLY A 269 -13.94 11.34 15.71
C GLY A 269 -14.52 10.65 16.95
N SER A 270 -15.78 10.25 16.92
CA SER A 270 -16.47 9.61 18.05
C SER A 270 -16.49 8.08 17.97
N ALA A 271 -16.08 7.51 16.84
CA ALA A 271 -16.05 6.07 16.62
C ALA A 271 -14.70 5.44 17.05
N TYR A 272 -14.64 4.12 17.04
CA TYR A 272 -13.37 3.39 17.04
C TYR A 272 -12.58 3.71 15.77
N PHE A 273 -11.27 3.74 15.86
CA PHE A 273 -10.44 3.88 14.66
C PHE A 273 -10.30 2.53 13.93
N VAL A 274 -9.93 1.51 14.64
CA VAL A 274 -9.86 0.14 14.13
C VAL A 274 -10.78 -0.76 14.94
N GLN A 275 -11.72 -1.40 14.30
CA GLN A 275 -12.61 -2.37 14.91
C GLN A 275 -12.40 -3.75 14.31
N MET A 276 -12.08 -4.72 15.15
CA MET A 276 -12.04 -6.12 14.80
C MET A 276 -12.95 -6.88 15.76
N ARG A 277 -14.14 -7.23 15.28
CA ARG A 277 -15.07 -8.12 15.96
C ARG A 277 -14.90 -9.48 15.33
N GLY A 278 -13.92 -10.21 15.81
CA GLY A 278 -13.65 -11.48 15.19
C GLY A 278 -13.74 -12.63 16.15
N ARG A 279 -14.06 -13.76 15.60
CA ARG A 279 -13.70 -15.02 16.19
C ARG A 279 -12.20 -15.17 16.00
N THR A 280 -11.58 -15.86 16.95
CA THR A 280 -10.14 -16.10 16.91
C THR A 280 -9.70 -16.81 15.62
N PRO A 281 -8.41 -16.72 15.28
CA PRO A 281 -7.83 -17.50 14.20
C PRO A 281 -8.13 -18.99 14.24
N SER A 282 -8.39 -19.56 15.41
CA SER A 282 -8.80 -20.96 15.56
C SER A 282 -10.11 -21.31 14.85
N ASN A 283 -10.95 -20.33 14.53
CA ASN A 283 -12.13 -20.55 13.70
C ASN A 283 -11.82 -20.59 12.20
N PHE A 284 -10.63 -20.15 11.79
CA PHE A 284 -10.13 -20.27 10.45
C PHE A 284 -9.22 -21.49 10.40
N SER A 285 -9.83 -22.64 10.18
CA SER A 285 -9.10 -23.91 10.08
C SER A 285 -7.89 -23.77 9.16
N GLY A 286 -6.72 -24.07 9.70
CA GLY A 286 -5.46 -24.03 8.94
C GLY A 286 -4.71 -22.70 8.92
N SER A 287 -5.22 -21.61 9.53
CA SER A 287 -4.44 -20.35 9.61
C SER A 287 -3.20 -20.49 10.48
N GLY A 288 -3.30 -21.23 11.56
CA GLY A 288 -2.23 -21.36 12.55
C GLY A 288 -1.90 -20.04 13.30
N TRP A 289 -2.65 -18.98 13.05
CA TRP A 289 -2.36 -17.67 13.63
C TRP A 289 -2.97 -17.52 15.02
N SER A 290 -2.10 -17.34 16.02
CA SER A 290 -2.49 -17.07 17.42
C SER A 290 -2.10 -15.67 17.90
N THR A 291 -1.40 -14.92 17.05
CA THR A 291 -0.89 -13.59 17.37
C THR A 291 -1.34 -12.56 16.35
N SER A 292 -1.41 -11.30 16.77
CA SER A 292 -1.68 -10.19 15.89
C SER A 292 -0.80 -9.00 16.25
N LEU A 293 -0.04 -8.50 15.28
CA LEU A 293 0.83 -7.35 15.43
C LEU A 293 0.12 -6.09 14.97
N ARG A 294 0.26 -5.02 15.74
CA ARG A 294 -0.11 -3.65 15.39
C ARG A 294 1.16 -2.84 15.36
N LYS A 295 1.55 -2.37 14.19
CA LYS A 295 2.75 -1.58 14.00
C LYS A 295 2.43 -0.17 13.55
N MET A 296 3.03 0.82 14.21
CA MET A 296 2.93 2.23 13.85
C MET A 296 4.33 2.83 13.84
N SER A 297 4.73 3.41 12.73
CA SER A 297 6.05 4.04 12.60
C SER A 297 5.97 5.34 11.80
N ASN A 298 6.54 6.42 12.35
CA ASN A 298 6.57 7.74 11.71
C ASN A 298 5.16 8.24 11.31
N CYS A 299 4.18 8.07 12.18
CA CYS A 299 2.78 8.42 11.90
C CYS A 299 2.31 9.60 12.75
N THR A 300 1.33 10.32 12.21
CA THR A 300 0.56 11.31 12.96
C THR A 300 -0.91 10.95 12.91
N PHE A 301 -1.54 10.87 14.10
CA PHE A 301 -2.97 10.65 14.27
C PHE A 301 -3.58 11.86 14.99
N TYR A 302 -4.62 12.46 14.39
CA TYR A 302 -5.24 13.67 14.95
C TYR A 302 -6.75 13.52 15.06
N GLN A 303 -7.31 13.94 16.20
CA GLN A 303 -8.73 13.92 16.54
C GLN A 303 -9.40 12.53 16.43
N ILE A 304 -8.65 11.46 16.69
CA ILE A 304 -9.13 10.08 16.60
C ILE A 304 -9.65 9.62 17.95
N GLY A 305 -10.82 9.00 17.96
CA GLY A 305 -11.37 8.35 19.15
C GLY A 305 -11.67 9.29 20.30
N THR A 306 -12.11 10.52 20.04
CA THR A 306 -12.34 11.56 21.07
C THR A 306 -13.31 11.15 22.16
N ASN A 307 -14.19 10.18 21.90
CA ASN A 307 -15.14 9.59 22.85
C ASN A 307 -15.07 8.06 22.89
N ASN A 308 -14.06 7.45 22.25
CA ASN A 308 -14.01 6.01 22.09
C ASN A 308 -12.55 5.49 22.03
N ARG A 309 -12.39 4.19 21.89
CA ARG A 309 -11.09 3.53 21.84
C ARG A 309 -10.48 3.66 20.45
N PHE A 310 -9.16 3.75 20.40
CA PHE A 310 -8.43 3.66 19.12
C PHE A 310 -8.60 2.26 18.51
N PHE A 311 -8.35 1.20 19.29
CA PHE A 311 -8.58 -0.18 18.88
C PHE A 311 -9.75 -0.79 19.65
N ASN A 312 -10.70 -1.35 18.92
CA ASN A 312 -11.77 -2.17 19.46
C ASN A 312 -11.60 -3.63 18.98
N ASN A 313 -10.88 -4.40 19.78
CA ASN A 313 -10.64 -5.81 19.51
C ASN A 313 -11.58 -6.63 20.38
N VAL A 314 -12.76 -6.96 19.88
CA VAL A 314 -13.69 -7.87 20.59
C VAL A 314 -13.40 -9.28 20.13
N ILE A 315 -12.65 -10.01 20.96
CA ILE A 315 -12.29 -11.40 20.70
C ILE A 315 -12.93 -12.27 21.76
N ASN A 316 -13.67 -13.27 21.34
CA ASN A 316 -14.40 -14.17 22.22
C ASN A 316 -13.53 -15.29 22.80
N SER A 317 -12.20 -15.24 22.69
CA SER A 317 -11.34 -16.23 23.30
C SER A 317 -10.05 -15.63 23.86
N ASN A 318 -9.57 -16.26 24.94
CA ASN A 318 -8.34 -15.90 25.64
C ASN A 318 -7.06 -16.34 24.92
N SER A 319 -7.14 -16.83 23.68
CA SER A 319 -6.02 -17.48 23.01
C SER A 319 -5.30 -16.61 21.98
N ALA A 320 -5.77 -15.38 21.75
CA ALA A 320 -5.10 -14.47 20.81
C ALA A 320 -4.28 -13.41 21.56
N VAL A 321 -3.01 -13.29 21.22
CA VAL A 321 -2.10 -12.30 21.77
C VAL A 321 -1.92 -11.15 20.80
N PHE A 322 -2.10 -9.92 21.28
CA PHE A 322 -1.86 -8.70 20.53
C PHE A 322 -0.52 -8.09 20.91
N PHE A 323 0.26 -7.78 19.92
CA PHE A 323 1.47 -6.99 20.06
C PHE A 323 1.26 -5.60 19.48
N LEU A 324 1.80 -4.58 20.16
CA LEU A 324 1.84 -3.22 19.67
C LEU A 324 3.29 -2.76 19.62
N GLU A 325 3.74 -2.38 18.43
CA GLU A 325 5.02 -1.73 18.19
C GLU A 325 4.77 -0.30 17.72
N MET A 326 5.35 0.67 18.41
CA MET A 326 5.22 2.08 18.04
C MET A 326 6.59 2.75 18.04
N GLN A 327 6.84 3.51 16.98
CA GLN A 327 8.05 4.31 16.84
C GLN A 327 7.73 5.65 16.17
N ASN A 328 8.27 6.75 16.71
CA ASN A 328 8.15 8.09 16.11
C ASN A 328 6.70 8.45 15.73
N THR A 329 5.73 8.14 16.60
CA THR A 329 4.30 8.31 16.31
C THR A 329 3.69 9.35 17.24
N ILE A 330 2.92 10.27 16.66
CA ILE A 330 2.26 11.37 17.35
C ILE A 330 0.76 11.12 17.40
N PHE A 331 0.15 11.25 18.59
CA PHE A 331 -1.29 11.29 18.79
C PHE A 331 -1.65 12.68 19.31
N ALA A 332 -2.34 13.48 18.51
CA ALA A 332 -2.76 14.82 18.88
C ALA A 332 -4.29 14.90 18.96
N ASP A 333 -4.80 15.51 20.03
CA ASP A 333 -6.23 15.62 20.34
C ASP A 333 -6.98 14.27 20.29
N CYS A 334 -6.28 13.19 20.57
CA CYS A 334 -6.85 11.86 20.72
C CYS A 334 -7.17 11.59 22.19
N VAL A 335 -8.29 10.88 22.48
CA VAL A 335 -8.60 10.56 23.87
C VAL A 335 -7.63 9.51 24.40
N VAL A 336 -6.87 9.89 25.42
CA VAL A 336 -5.88 9.04 26.07
C VAL A 336 -6.51 8.24 27.21
N SER A 337 -7.57 8.75 27.86
CA SER A 337 -8.30 8.03 28.90
C SER A 337 -9.72 8.58 29.07
N SER A 338 -10.70 7.71 29.31
CA SER A 338 -12.01 8.15 29.79
C SER A 338 -11.98 8.49 31.28
N ALA A 339 -12.94 9.27 31.75
CA ALA A 339 -13.11 9.61 33.17
C ALA A 339 -13.27 8.37 34.09
N THR A 340 -13.55 7.21 33.55
CA THR A 340 -13.70 5.94 34.30
C THR A 340 -12.41 5.14 34.37
N GLY A 341 -11.30 5.62 33.80
CA GLY A 341 -10.00 4.93 33.80
C GLY A 341 -9.95 3.63 33.01
N THR A 342 -11.01 3.28 32.32
CA THR A 342 -11.13 2.01 31.61
C THR A 342 -11.01 2.13 30.09
N GLU A 343 -10.93 3.34 29.56
CA GLU A 343 -10.89 3.60 28.13
C GLU A 343 -9.79 4.59 27.79
N GLY A 344 -8.97 4.26 26.84
CA GLY A 344 -7.87 5.08 26.35
C GLY A 344 -7.56 4.74 24.89
N VAL A 345 -6.58 5.45 24.30
CA VAL A 345 -6.10 5.16 22.94
C VAL A 345 -5.76 3.68 22.80
N PHE A 346 -5.30 3.07 23.89
CA PHE A 346 -4.84 1.70 23.92
C PHE A 346 -5.54 0.88 25.02
N ARG A 347 -6.84 0.67 24.91
CA ARG A 347 -7.49 -0.28 25.80
C ARG A 347 -7.19 -1.71 25.35
N ARG A 348 -6.60 -2.51 26.26
CA ARG A 348 -6.10 -3.87 26.08
C ARG A 348 -5.04 -3.99 24.97
N ILE A 349 -3.85 -3.63 25.35
CA ILE A 349 -2.63 -4.29 24.93
C ILE A 349 -2.40 -5.40 25.96
N CYS A 350 -2.81 -6.58 25.69
CA CYS A 350 -2.49 -7.79 26.47
C CYS A 350 -2.54 -8.96 25.52
#